data_b17fd4ceefe7bc372cc5138813397cd8
#
_entry.id   b17fd4ceefe7bc372cc5138813397cd8
#
_cell.length_a   1.000
_cell.length_b   1.000
_cell.length_c   1.000
_cell.angle_alpha   90.00
_cell.angle_beta   90.00
_cell.angle_gamma   90.00
#
_symmetry.space_group_name_H-M   'P 1'
#
loop_
_entity.id
_entity.type
_entity.pdbx_description
1 polymer ?
#
loop_
_entity_poly.entity_id
_entity_poly.type
_entity_poly.pdbx_seq_one_letter_code
_entity_poly.pdbx_strand_id
1 'polypeptide(L)'
;MLENKGPVLLIVVGSDISMMEALTTYGRPLYNRPTELVVDPLSPAELATMLDLEARDALEAYLVMGGFPRLASRWQSRDDLWKFLNRELEDPESSLIVMGERMLAAEFPADLKAQSVIKAIGSGERTFSGILQHSDVGQTALSDILDAMETKKRVIDKTLPYSAKPHPKLSRYYVSDSYLRFWLRFIEGNITTVQRGRGDVVLAGIKKSWLSYQGRAIEPIIRRGIENLLPDRRFREALFVGGYWNRDSSIEVDLVGGREANTTAKVDFIGSIKWHDKSAFDRDDLAELNSNRSEIPGVNGDTRLVGVSRTGFNVAGLDLELGADDVLEAYRPRR
;
A
#
# COMPACT_ATOMS: atom_id res chain seq x y z
N MET A 1 -7.37 16.77 38.11
CA MET A 1 -6.02 16.20 37.99
C MET A 1 -5.05 17.15 37.28
N LEU A 2 -5.41 17.76 36.17
CA LEU A 2 -4.51 18.67 35.41
C LEU A 2 -4.28 20.04 36.06
N GLU A 3 -5.01 20.38 37.08
CA GLU A 3 -4.84 21.63 37.85
C GLU A 3 -3.94 21.49 39.06
N ASN A 4 -3.52 20.25 39.38
CA ASN A 4 -2.63 20.00 40.50
C ASN A 4 -1.19 20.21 40.05
N LYS A 5 -0.45 21.11 40.68
CA LYS A 5 0.94 21.49 40.36
C LYS A 5 2.00 20.43 40.78
N GLY A 6 1.59 19.20 41.09
CA GLY A 6 2.51 18.12 41.40
C GLY A 6 3.15 17.57 40.10
N PRO A 7 4.31 16.86 40.21
CA PRO A 7 4.99 16.23 39.08
C PRO A 7 4.21 15.00 38.62
N VAL A 8 3.19 15.20 37.76
CA VAL A 8 2.35 14.13 37.18
C VAL A 8 2.58 14.09 35.70
N LEU A 9 2.98 12.93 35.17
CA LEU A 9 2.99 12.61 33.76
C LEU A 9 1.73 11.79 33.47
N LEU A 10 0.85 12.31 32.59
CA LEU A 10 -0.32 11.59 32.09
C LEU A 10 -0.06 11.19 30.62
N ILE A 11 -0.05 9.89 30.35
CA ILE A 11 0.06 9.34 29.01
C ILE A 11 -1.29 8.70 28.66
N VAL A 12 -1.94 9.20 27.61
CA VAL A 12 -3.17 8.63 27.05
C VAL A 12 -2.84 7.96 25.73
N VAL A 13 -3.23 6.70 25.58
CA VAL A 13 -2.95 5.90 24.38
C VAL A 13 -4.27 5.41 23.80
N GLY A 14 -4.42 5.51 22.51
CA GLY A 14 -5.57 5.00 21.76
C GLY A 14 -5.16 4.59 20.35
N SER A 15 -5.82 3.58 19.79
CA SER A 15 -5.60 3.10 18.42
C SER A 15 -6.50 3.78 17.39
N ASP A 16 -7.59 4.42 17.83
CA ASP A 16 -8.51 5.15 16.96
C ASP A 16 -8.12 6.64 16.91
N ILE A 17 -7.59 7.07 15.76
CA ILE A 17 -7.12 8.44 15.54
C ILE A 17 -8.29 9.42 15.71
N SER A 18 -9.47 9.12 15.18
CA SER A 18 -10.63 10.02 15.24
C SER A 18 -11.13 10.19 16.66
N MET A 19 -11.09 9.14 17.48
CA MET A 19 -11.43 9.22 18.90
C MET A 19 -10.40 10.03 19.68
N MET A 20 -9.10 9.85 19.39
CA MET A 20 -8.02 10.62 20.04
C MET A 20 -8.09 12.11 19.67
N GLU A 21 -8.32 12.44 18.39
CA GLU A 21 -8.55 13.81 17.94
C GLU A 21 -9.77 14.45 18.62
N ALA A 22 -10.83 13.66 18.84
CA ALA A 22 -12.04 14.15 19.53
C ALA A 22 -11.77 14.52 21.01
N LEU A 23 -10.75 13.96 21.67
CA LEU A 23 -10.38 14.34 23.03
C LEU A 23 -9.66 15.69 23.09
N THR A 24 -9.00 16.10 22.00
CA THR A 24 -8.20 17.33 21.91
C THR A 24 -8.90 18.46 21.16
N THR A 25 -10.15 18.25 20.68
CA THR A 25 -10.93 19.29 20.01
C THR A 25 -11.38 20.41 20.95
N TYR A 26 -11.71 21.58 20.36
CA TYR A 26 -12.17 22.76 21.10
C TYR A 26 -13.33 22.42 22.06
N GLY A 27 -13.25 22.93 23.28
CA GLY A 27 -14.23 22.67 24.34
C GLY A 27 -14.06 21.38 25.12
N ARG A 28 -13.05 20.58 24.83
CA ARG A 28 -12.71 19.37 25.57
C ARG A 28 -11.59 19.61 26.60
N PRO A 29 -11.54 18.82 27.70
CA PRO A 29 -10.56 19.03 28.77
C PRO A 29 -9.09 18.99 28.35
N LEU A 30 -8.76 18.29 27.26
CA LEU A 30 -7.41 18.14 26.75
C LEU A 30 -7.07 19.11 25.60
N TYR A 31 -7.97 20.02 25.22
CA TYR A 31 -7.71 20.98 24.16
C TYR A 31 -6.42 21.79 24.40
N ASN A 32 -5.49 21.75 23.45
CA ASN A 32 -4.17 22.42 23.48
C ASN A 32 -3.31 22.13 24.72
N ARG A 33 -3.53 21.01 25.41
CA ARG A 33 -2.77 20.65 26.63
C ARG A 33 -1.74 19.54 26.44
N PRO A 34 -2.03 18.45 25.68
CA PRO A 34 -1.07 17.38 25.48
C PRO A 34 -0.10 17.68 24.34
N THR A 35 1.05 17.04 24.37
CA THR A 35 1.85 16.80 23.17
C THR A 35 1.31 15.55 22.49
N GLU A 36 0.92 15.67 21.24
CA GLU A 36 0.43 14.53 20.46
C GLU A 36 1.62 13.79 19.82
N LEU A 37 1.64 12.47 19.96
CA LEU A 37 2.61 11.59 19.35
C LEU A 37 1.84 10.53 18.54
N VAL A 38 2.00 10.55 17.23
CA VAL A 38 1.52 9.49 16.35
C VAL A 38 2.66 8.48 16.18
N VAL A 39 2.36 7.21 16.47
CA VAL A 39 3.29 6.11 16.25
C VAL A 39 2.83 5.38 14.99
N ASP A 40 3.56 5.61 13.90
CA ASP A 40 3.30 4.95 12.64
C ASP A 40 3.67 3.46 12.69
N PRO A 41 3.05 2.61 11.85
CA PRO A 41 3.53 1.26 11.61
C PRO A 41 5.00 1.27 11.15
N LEU A 42 5.73 0.18 11.39
CA LEU A 42 7.10 0.05 10.89
C LEU A 42 7.14 0.28 9.38
N SER A 43 8.12 1.04 8.92
CA SER A 43 8.45 1.15 7.50
C SER A 43 9.06 -0.16 6.97
N PRO A 44 9.12 -0.37 5.64
CA PRO A 44 9.84 -1.52 5.07
C PRO A 44 11.28 -1.64 5.55
N ALA A 45 11.99 -0.52 5.74
CA ALA A 45 13.38 -0.51 6.20
C ALA A 45 13.52 -0.89 7.69
N GLU A 46 12.58 -0.46 8.52
CA GLU A 46 12.55 -0.84 9.93
C GLU A 46 12.18 -2.32 10.09
N LEU A 47 11.24 -2.82 9.28
CA LEU A 47 10.92 -4.24 9.23
C LEU A 47 12.13 -5.08 8.80
N ALA A 48 12.86 -4.66 7.75
CA ALA A 48 14.09 -5.31 7.32
C ALA A 48 15.11 -5.42 8.45
N THR A 49 15.29 -4.34 9.20
CA THR A 49 16.20 -4.30 10.37
C THR A 49 15.72 -5.23 11.49
N MET A 50 14.42 -5.24 11.78
CA MET A 50 13.84 -6.07 12.85
C MET A 50 13.96 -7.57 12.55
N LEU A 51 13.82 -7.95 11.27
CA LEU A 51 13.81 -9.34 10.82
C LEU A 51 15.18 -9.84 10.35
N ASP A 52 16.18 -8.96 10.24
CA ASP A 52 17.51 -9.22 9.66
C ASP A 52 17.40 -9.80 8.24
N LEU A 53 16.64 -9.10 7.37
CA LEU A 53 16.36 -9.51 6.01
C LEU A 53 17.01 -8.60 4.98
N GLU A 54 17.45 -9.20 3.87
CA GLU A 54 17.83 -8.48 2.66
C GLU A 54 16.62 -7.75 2.04
N ALA A 55 16.88 -6.71 1.25
CA ALA A 55 15.84 -5.81 0.74
C ALA A 55 14.70 -6.53 0.00
N ARG A 56 15.00 -7.53 -0.82
CA ARG A 56 13.98 -8.29 -1.57
C ARG A 56 13.01 -9.00 -0.64
N ASP A 57 13.57 -9.73 0.34
CA ASP A 57 12.79 -10.56 1.25
C ASP A 57 12.02 -9.69 2.25
N ALA A 58 12.63 -8.57 2.67
CA ALA A 58 11.98 -7.59 3.54
C ALA A 58 10.76 -6.94 2.88
N LEU A 59 10.88 -6.54 1.61
CA LEU A 59 9.76 -5.97 0.85
C LEU A 59 8.66 -7.02 0.63
N GLU A 60 9.00 -8.29 0.39
CA GLU A 60 7.99 -9.35 0.33
C GLU A 60 7.30 -9.62 1.66
N ALA A 61 8.06 -9.71 2.74
CA ALA A 61 7.51 -9.84 4.09
C ALA A 61 6.58 -8.68 4.42
N TYR A 62 6.94 -7.46 4.00
CA TYR A 62 6.12 -6.27 4.20
C TYR A 62 4.77 -6.34 3.46
N LEU A 63 4.69 -6.97 2.28
CA LEU A 63 3.43 -7.18 1.57
C LEU A 63 2.43 -8.06 2.35
N VAL A 64 2.93 -8.89 3.26
CA VAL A 64 2.14 -9.81 4.08
C VAL A 64 1.88 -9.29 5.47
N MET A 65 2.90 -8.72 6.12
CA MET A 65 2.84 -8.32 7.52
C MET A 65 2.47 -6.84 7.71
N GLY A 66 2.60 -6.03 6.65
CA GLY A 66 2.61 -4.58 6.81
C GLY A 66 3.70 -4.15 7.80
N GLY A 67 3.46 -3.07 8.49
CA GLY A 67 4.36 -2.55 9.53
C GLY A 67 3.99 -3.00 10.96
N PHE A 68 3.38 -4.17 11.16
CA PHE A 68 2.92 -4.60 12.48
C PHE A 68 3.99 -5.38 13.25
N PRO A 69 4.57 -4.82 14.35
CA PRO A 69 5.58 -5.51 15.17
C PRO A 69 5.11 -6.85 15.71
N ARG A 70 3.80 -6.99 15.99
CA ARG A 70 3.21 -8.24 16.47
C ARG A 70 3.32 -9.37 15.44
N LEU A 71 3.16 -9.08 14.16
CA LEU A 71 3.34 -10.07 13.08
C LEU A 71 4.84 -10.33 12.85
N ALA A 72 5.64 -9.26 12.84
CA ALA A 72 7.09 -9.36 12.71
C ALA A 72 7.72 -10.22 13.82
N SER A 73 7.24 -10.12 15.07
CA SER A 73 7.76 -10.92 16.19
C SER A 73 7.49 -12.44 16.06
N ARG A 74 6.63 -12.84 15.13
CA ARG A 74 6.37 -14.25 14.82
C ARG A 74 7.37 -14.83 13.82
N TRP A 75 8.15 -13.99 13.13
CA TRP A 75 9.19 -14.43 12.20
C TRP A 75 10.34 -15.10 12.94
N GLN A 76 10.84 -16.21 12.40
CA GLN A 76 11.97 -16.94 12.98
C GLN A 76 13.21 -16.75 12.11
N SER A 77 14.39 -16.79 12.69
CA SER A 77 15.68 -16.46 12.04
C SER A 77 16.03 -17.28 10.81
N ARG A 78 15.32 -18.36 10.52
CA ARG A 78 15.52 -19.21 9.34
C ARG A 78 14.28 -19.29 8.45
N ASP A 79 13.32 -18.44 8.68
CA ASP A 79 12.14 -18.36 7.84
C ASP A 79 12.51 -17.74 6.48
N ASP A 80 11.84 -18.22 5.47
CA ASP A 80 11.46 -17.47 4.29
C ASP A 80 9.95 -17.20 4.36
N LEU A 81 9.45 -16.40 3.45
CA LEU A 81 8.03 -16.02 3.42
C LEU A 81 7.11 -17.25 3.45
N TRP A 82 7.49 -18.32 2.74
CA TRP A 82 6.63 -19.50 2.59
C TRP A 82 6.62 -20.39 3.82
N LYS A 83 7.74 -20.47 4.55
CA LYS A 83 7.81 -21.15 5.85
C LYS A 83 7.01 -20.40 6.90
N PHE A 84 7.14 -19.07 6.94
CA PHE A 84 6.34 -18.22 7.81
C PHE A 84 4.85 -18.41 7.54
N LEU A 85 4.40 -18.27 6.29
CA LEU A 85 3.00 -18.45 5.93
C LEU A 85 2.47 -19.86 6.25
N ASN A 86 3.26 -20.90 5.97
CA ASN A 86 2.86 -22.28 6.30
C ASN A 86 2.57 -22.42 7.80
N ARG A 87 3.49 -21.97 8.63
CA ARG A 87 3.34 -22.07 10.10
C ARG A 87 2.16 -21.25 10.62
N GLU A 88 1.98 -20.02 10.14
CA GLU A 88 0.87 -19.18 10.58
C GLU A 88 -0.50 -19.70 10.10
N LEU A 89 -0.58 -20.38 8.96
CA LEU A 89 -1.80 -20.97 8.43
C LEU A 89 -2.12 -22.36 9.05
N GLU A 90 -1.16 -23.02 9.70
CA GLU A 90 -1.41 -24.23 10.49
C GLU A 90 -2.09 -23.94 11.83
N ASP A 91 -1.96 -22.72 12.34
CA ASP A 91 -2.54 -22.27 13.62
C ASP A 91 -3.73 -21.31 13.38
N PRO A 92 -4.99 -21.76 13.56
CA PRO A 92 -6.16 -20.89 13.39
C PRO A 92 -6.21 -19.68 14.33
N GLU A 93 -5.50 -19.74 15.45
CA GLU A 93 -5.42 -18.67 16.44
C GLU A 93 -4.20 -17.75 16.20
N SER A 94 -3.45 -17.97 15.12
CA SER A 94 -2.27 -17.18 14.80
C SER A 94 -2.62 -15.71 14.61
N SER A 95 -1.65 -14.83 14.90
CA SER A 95 -1.84 -13.39 14.71
C SER A 95 -2.15 -13.02 13.27
N LEU A 96 -1.63 -13.77 12.30
CA LEU A 96 -1.91 -13.56 10.88
C LEU A 96 -3.40 -13.76 10.56
N ILE A 97 -4.07 -14.70 11.23
CA ILE A 97 -5.48 -15.01 10.99
C ILE A 97 -6.40 -14.05 11.76
N VAL A 98 -6.20 -13.94 13.08
CA VAL A 98 -7.20 -13.28 13.95
C VAL A 98 -7.10 -11.76 13.99
N MET A 99 -5.96 -11.18 13.62
CA MET A 99 -5.76 -9.72 13.74
C MET A 99 -6.61 -8.95 12.72
N GLY A 100 -6.80 -9.47 11.50
CA GLY A 100 -7.61 -8.81 10.48
C GLY A 100 -9.09 -8.72 10.85
N GLU A 101 -9.66 -9.76 11.45
CA GLU A 101 -11.05 -9.72 11.97
C GLU A 101 -11.20 -8.63 13.04
N ARG A 102 -10.23 -8.56 13.96
CA ARG A 102 -10.22 -7.54 15.02
C ARG A 102 -10.09 -6.13 14.47
N MET A 103 -9.25 -5.95 13.44
CA MET A 103 -9.11 -4.66 12.76
C MET A 103 -10.42 -4.24 12.10
N LEU A 104 -11.07 -5.14 11.34
CA LEU A 104 -12.37 -4.83 10.73
C LEU A 104 -13.45 -4.53 11.77
N ALA A 105 -13.50 -5.29 12.86
CA ALA A 105 -14.48 -5.07 13.92
C ALA A 105 -14.25 -3.74 14.66
N ALA A 106 -13.00 -3.32 14.83
CA ALA A 106 -12.65 -2.05 15.43
C ALA A 106 -12.99 -0.85 14.51
N GLU A 107 -12.67 -0.97 13.21
CA GLU A 107 -12.91 0.10 12.24
C GLU A 107 -14.39 0.23 11.84
N PHE A 108 -15.11 -0.87 11.77
CA PHE A 108 -16.49 -0.94 11.29
C PHE A 108 -17.40 -1.69 12.26
N PRO A 109 -17.55 -1.20 13.51
CA PRO A 109 -18.40 -1.87 14.49
C PRO A 109 -19.85 -1.87 14.01
N ALA A 110 -20.41 -3.07 13.77
CA ALA A 110 -21.77 -3.28 13.29
C ALA A 110 -22.15 -2.64 11.93
N ASP A 111 -21.19 -2.09 11.17
CA ASP A 111 -21.42 -1.55 9.82
C ASP A 111 -21.14 -2.60 8.73
N LEU A 112 -22.10 -3.49 8.52
CA LEU A 112 -22.01 -4.57 7.53
C LEU A 112 -21.85 -4.04 6.10
N LYS A 113 -22.39 -2.86 5.79
CA LYS A 113 -22.24 -2.24 4.45
C LYS A 113 -20.82 -1.80 4.20
N ALA A 114 -20.21 -1.11 5.15
CA ALA A 114 -18.80 -0.73 5.05
C ALA A 114 -17.90 -1.96 4.99
N GLN A 115 -18.17 -2.99 5.80
CA GLN A 115 -17.43 -4.25 5.71
C GLN A 115 -17.55 -4.92 4.34
N SER A 116 -18.74 -4.93 3.71
CA SER A 116 -18.93 -5.46 2.36
C SER A 116 -18.11 -4.68 1.32
N VAL A 117 -18.07 -3.35 1.42
CA VAL A 117 -17.28 -2.50 0.52
C VAL A 117 -15.78 -2.74 0.64
N ILE A 118 -15.24 -2.79 1.87
CA ILE A 118 -13.78 -3.01 2.04
C ILE A 118 -13.37 -4.43 1.63
N LYS A 119 -14.23 -5.43 1.79
CA LYS A 119 -14.01 -6.79 1.30
C LYS A 119 -13.98 -6.83 -0.23
N ALA A 120 -14.87 -6.12 -0.92
CA ALA A 120 -14.85 -6.00 -2.37
C ALA A 120 -13.52 -5.37 -2.85
N ILE A 121 -13.06 -4.27 -2.23
CA ILE A 121 -11.77 -3.65 -2.55
C ILE A 121 -10.61 -4.62 -2.28
N GLY A 122 -10.62 -5.28 -1.14
CA GLY A 122 -9.59 -6.25 -0.73
C GLY A 122 -9.52 -7.48 -1.63
N SER A 123 -10.64 -7.94 -2.19
CA SER A 123 -10.68 -9.02 -3.18
C SER A 123 -10.08 -8.64 -4.53
N GLY A 124 -9.84 -7.34 -4.79
CA GLY A 124 -9.16 -6.84 -5.98
C GLY A 124 -9.99 -5.90 -6.85
N GLU A 125 -11.23 -5.56 -6.45
CA GLU A 125 -12.05 -4.58 -7.13
C GLU A 125 -11.52 -3.17 -6.87
N ARG A 126 -11.10 -2.49 -7.95
CA ARG A 126 -10.44 -1.19 -7.84
C ARG A 126 -11.25 -0.03 -8.39
N THR A 127 -12.28 -0.29 -9.18
CA THR A 127 -13.11 0.74 -9.78
C THR A 127 -14.42 0.90 -9.04
N PHE A 128 -15.01 2.09 -9.07
CA PHE A 128 -16.33 2.32 -8.47
C PHE A 128 -17.39 1.31 -8.94
N SER A 129 -17.42 1.01 -10.24
CA SER A 129 -18.38 0.05 -10.81
C SER A 129 -18.11 -1.39 -10.35
N GLY A 130 -16.85 -1.80 -10.30
CA GLY A 130 -16.47 -3.13 -9.81
C GLY A 130 -16.84 -3.31 -8.32
N ILE A 131 -16.51 -2.32 -7.49
CA ILE A 131 -16.87 -2.33 -6.07
C ILE A 131 -18.40 -2.39 -5.90
N LEU A 132 -19.15 -1.61 -6.68
CA LEU A 132 -20.61 -1.59 -6.64
C LEU A 132 -21.22 -2.96 -6.98
N GLN A 133 -20.65 -3.68 -7.95
CA GLN A 133 -21.11 -5.01 -8.34
C GLN A 133 -20.82 -6.10 -7.32
N HIS A 134 -19.77 -5.93 -6.51
CA HIS A 134 -19.29 -6.94 -5.56
C HIS A 134 -19.55 -6.55 -4.10
N SER A 135 -20.32 -5.50 -3.86
CA SER A 135 -20.75 -5.08 -2.53
C SER A 135 -22.27 -4.96 -2.45
N ASP A 136 -22.84 -5.27 -1.29
CA ASP A 136 -24.28 -5.23 -1.06
C ASP A 136 -24.79 -3.82 -0.75
N VAL A 137 -24.41 -2.82 -1.57
CA VAL A 137 -24.76 -1.42 -1.35
C VAL A 137 -25.27 -0.75 -2.62
N GLY A 138 -26.14 0.24 -2.47
CA GLY A 138 -26.56 1.09 -3.59
C GLY A 138 -25.53 2.19 -3.89
N GLN A 139 -25.61 2.76 -5.10
CA GLN A 139 -24.64 3.72 -5.63
C GLN A 139 -24.40 4.94 -4.71
N THR A 140 -25.45 5.54 -4.15
CA THR A 140 -25.32 6.69 -3.24
C THR A 140 -24.61 6.31 -1.95
N ALA A 141 -25.02 5.21 -1.32
CA ALA A 141 -24.37 4.70 -0.11
C ALA A 141 -22.91 4.33 -0.34
N LEU A 142 -22.57 3.76 -1.51
CA LEU A 142 -21.18 3.45 -1.85
C LEU A 142 -20.31 4.69 -1.89
N SER A 143 -20.80 5.79 -2.49
CA SER A 143 -20.06 7.05 -2.54
C SER A 143 -19.74 7.58 -1.13
N ASP A 144 -20.73 7.61 -0.23
CA ASP A 144 -20.57 8.07 1.14
C ASP A 144 -19.64 7.18 1.96
N ILE A 145 -19.73 5.86 1.77
CA ILE A 145 -18.87 4.88 2.43
C ILE A 145 -17.42 5.05 1.98
N LEU A 146 -17.16 5.15 0.66
CA LEU A 146 -15.81 5.35 0.13
C LEU A 146 -15.19 6.66 0.62
N ASP A 147 -15.96 7.75 0.63
CA ASP A 147 -15.49 9.03 1.16
C ASP A 147 -15.14 8.94 2.66
N ALA A 148 -15.99 8.30 3.46
CA ALA A 148 -15.70 8.08 4.88
C ALA A 148 -14.48 7.19 5.12
N MET A 149 -14.28 6.13 4.32
CA MET A 149 -13.12 5.24 4.40
C MET A 149 -11.81 5.95 4.04
N GLU A 150 -11.84 6.82 3.03
CA GLU A 150 -10.68 7.58 2.57
C GLU A 150 -10.33 8.71 3.55
N THR A 151 -11.31 9.57 3.88
CA THR A 151 -11.04 10.84 4.56
C THR A 151 -11.03 10.74 6.08
N LYS A 152 -11.95 9.96 6.67
CA LYS A 152 -12.12 9.86 8.12
C LYS A 152 -11.36 8.68 8.71
N LYS A 153 -11.51 7.50 8.11
CA LYS A 153 -10.90 6.26 8.63
C LYS A 153 -9.51 5.98 8.07
N ARG A 154 -9.19 6.51 6.90
CA ARG A 154 -7.90 6.34 6.21
C ARG A 154 -7.51 4.86 6.00
N VAL A 155 -8.52 4.00 5.79
CA VAL A 155 -8.30 2.55 5.57
C VAL A 155 -8.19 2.19 4.10
N ILE A 156 -8.59 3.11 3.20
CA ILE A 156 -8.38 2.99 1.76
C ILE A 156 -7.72 4.25 1.22
N ASP A 157 -6.99 4.07 0.14
CA ASP A 157 -6.46 5.14 -0.69
C ASP A 157 -7.22 5.22 -2.01
N LYS A 158 -7.48 6.44 -2.45
CA LYS A 158 -8.05 6.75 -3.74
C LYS A 158 -7.00 7.39 -4.62
N THR A 159 -6.78 6.85 -5.81
CA THR A 159 -5.84 7.39 -6.77
C THR A 159 -6.53 7.79 -8.06
N LEU A 160 -6.01 8.83 -8.68
CA LEU A 160 -6.34 9.29 -10.02
C LEU A 160 -5.11 9.13 -10.92
N PRO A 161 -5.29 8.94 -12.22
CA PRO A 161 -4.16 8.91 -13.12
C PRO A 161 -3.45 10.26 -13.11
N TYR A 162 -2.13 10.21 -13.01
CA TYR A 162 -1.27 11.39 -13.03
C TYR A 162 -1.43 12.14 -14.35
N SER A 163 -1.31 13.47 -14.32
CA SER A 163 -1.45 14.39 -15.46
C SER A 163 -2.77 14.30 -16.24
N ALA A 164 -3.75 13.56 -15.78
CA ALA A 164 -5.10 13.55 -16.35
C ALA A 164 -6.00 14.56 -15.63
N LYS A 165 -6.99 15.10 -16.36
CA LYS A 165 -8.05 15.88 -15.70
C LYS A 165 -8.80 14.98 -14.71
N PRO A 166 -8.99 15.40 -13.46
CA PRO A 166 -9.73 14.61 -12.48
C PRO A 166 -11.11 14.22 -13.00
N HIS A 167 -11.37 12.92 -13.03
CA HIS A 167 -12.68 12.40 -13.43
C HIS A 167 -13.06 11.22 -12.51
N PRO A 168 -14.23 11.23 -11.86
CA PRO A 168 -14.60 10.18 -10.90
C PRO A 168 -14.50 8.75 -11.45
N LYS A 169 -14.79 8.54 -12.74
CA LYS A 169 -14.70 7.22 -13.41
C LYS A 169 -13.28 6.71 -13.57
N LEU A 170 -12.25 7.55 -13.37
CA LEU A 170 -10.85 7.19 -13.43
C LEU A 170 -10.29 6.85 -12.05
N SER A 171 -11.07 7.09 -10.98
CA SER A 171 -10.63 6.76 -9.63
C SER A 171 -10.42 5.26 -9.47
N ARG A 172 -9.31 4.91 -8.85
CA ARG A 172 -9.00 3.56 -8.37
C ARG A 172 -8.84 3.58 -6.87
N TYR A 173 -9.34 2.54 -6.22
CA TYR A 173 -9.33 2.37 -4.78
C TYR A 173 -8.52 1.15 -4.40
N TYR A 174 -7.81 1.21 -3.29
CA TYR A 174 -7.10 0.08 -2.72
C TYR A 174 -7.00 0.22 -1.19
N VAL A 175 -6.88 -0.90 -0.51
CA VAL A 175 -6.68 -0.93 0.94
C VAL A 175 -5.30 -0.36 1.25
N SER A 176 -5.23 0.65 2.13
CA SER A 176 -3.98 1.38 2.43
C SER A 176 -2.96 0.49 3.14
N ASP A 177 -3.40 -0.26 4.12
CA ASP A 177 -2.53 -1.14 4.91
C ASP A 177 -2.18 -2.43 4.16
N SER A 178 -0.88 -2.77 4.09
CA SER A 178 -0.40 -3.95 3.36
C SER A 178 -0.85 -5.27 3.96
N TYR A 179 -0.85 -5.39 5.31
CA TYR A 179 -1.32 -6.59 5.97
C TYR A 179 -2.84 -6.78 5.75
N LEU A 180 -3.64 -5.76 5.96
CA LEU A 180 -5.09 -5.84 5.77
C LEU A 180 -5.43 -6.16 4.31
N ARG A 181 -4.68 -5.62 3.34
CA ARG A 181 -4.79 -5.95 1.92
C ARG A 181 -4.53 -7.43 1.65
N PHE A 182 -3.44 -7.98 2.21
CA PHE A 182 -3.12 -9.40 2.13
C PHE A 182 -4.20 -10.26 2.79
N TRP A 183 -4.61 -9.90 3.98
CA TRP A 183 -5.60 -10.62 4.78
C TRP A 183 -6.96 -10.68 4.07
N LEU A 184 -7.47 -9.55 3.58
CA LEU A 184 -8.73 -9.50 2.81
C LEU A 184 -8.66 -10.31 1.53
N ARG A 185 -7.49 -10.33 0.87
CA ARG A 185 -7.31 -11.06 -0.38
C ARG A 185 -7.28 -12.56 -0.22
N PHE A 186 -6.64 -13.06 0.84
CA PHE A 186 -6.30 -14.47 0.95
C PHE A 186 -6.86 -15.16 2.18
N ILE A 187 -7.09 -14.44 3.26
CA ILE A 187 -7.44 -15.04 4.55
C ILE A 187 -8.95 -14.92 4.83
N GLU A 188 -9.52 -13.75 4.63
CA GLU A 188 -10.92 -13.44 5.01
C GLU A 188 -11.91 -14.52 4.53
N GLY A 189 -11.91 -14.79 3.23
CA GLY A 189 -12.81 -15.83 2.65
C GLY A 189 -12.41 -17.28 2.95
N ASN A 190 -11.28 -17.50 3.61
CA ASN A 190 -10.72 -18.84 3.88
C ASN A 190 -10.60 -19.18 5.37
N ILE A 191 -11.10 -18.35 6.27
CA ILE A 191 -11.00 -18.55 7.74
C ILE A 191 -11.54 -19.93 8.14
N THR A 192 -12.72 -20.31 7.65
CA THR A 192 -13.31 -21.63 7.93
C THR A 192 -12.44 -22.79 7.44
N THR A 193 -11.72 -22.61 6.30
CA THR A 193 -10.79 -23.61 5.77
C THR A 193 -9.60 -23.80 6.70
N VAL A 194 -9.03 -22.69 7.20
CA VAL A 194 -7.94 -22.72 8.20
C VAL A 194 -8.41 -23.35 9.50
N GLN A 195 -9.59 -22.98 10.02
CA GLN A 195 -10.18 -23.54 11.25
C GLN A 195 -10.42 -25.05 11.17
N ARG A 196 -10.61 -25.59 9.97
CA ARG A 196 -10.73 -27.05 9.73
C ARG A 196 -9.37 -27.74 9.58
N GLY A 197 -8.25 -27.07 9.88
CA GLY A 197 -6.90 -27.61 9.74
C GLY A 197 -6.42 -27.75 8.30
N ARG A 198 -7.01 -26.99 7.36
CA ARG A 198 -6.65 -27.02 5.93
C ARG A 198 -5.93 -25.76 5.49
N GLY A 199 -5.03 -25.26 6.32
CA GLY A 199 -4.12 -24.15 5.97
C GLY A 199 -3.25 -24.44 4.73
N ASP A 200 -2.95 -25.72 4.48
CA ASP A 200 -2.25 -26.19 3.28
C ASP A 200 -2.96 -25.79 1.98
N VAL A 201 -4.29 -25.88 1.93
CA VAL A 201 -5.09 -25.49 0.77
C VAL A 201 -5.03 -23.97 0.54
N VAL A 202 -5.11 -23.21 1.64
CA VAL A 202 -5.01 -21.75 1.57
C VAL A 202 -3.63 -21.32 1.09
N LEU A 203 -2.56 -21.93 1.63
CA LEU A 203 -1.18 -21.66 1.19
C LEU A 203 -0.98 -21.97 -0.32
N ALA A 204 -1.53 -23.09 -0.79
CA ALA A 204 -1.47 -23.43 -2.21
C ALA A 204 -2.17 -22.38 -3.08
N GLY A 205 -3.32 -21.85 -2.63
CA GLY A 205 -4.05 -20.77 -3.28
C GLY A 205 -3.24 -19.46 -3.32
N ILE A 206 -2.57 -19.10 -2.21
CA ILE A 206 -1.68 -17.95 -2.14
C ILE A 206 -0.55 -18.09 -3.14
N LYS A 207 0.17 -19.22 -3.13
CA LYS A 207 1.28 -19.48 -4.06
C LYS A 207 0.87 -19.37 -5.52
N LYS A 208 -0.30 -19.88 -5.88
CA LYS A 208 -0.85 -19.79 -7.26
C LYS A 208 -1.09 -18.35 -7.71
N SER A 209 -1.52 -17.48 -6.80
CA SER A 209 -1.91 -16.10 -7.12
C SER A 209 -0.83 -15.08 -6.75
N TRP A 210 0.29 -15.52 -6.15
CA TRP A 210 1.30 -14.66 -5.56
C TRP A 210 1.87 -13.65 -6.54
N LEU A 211 2.27 -14.10 -7.71
CA LEU A 211 2.89 -13.26 -8.73
C LEU A 211 2.00 -12.07 -9.13
N SER A 212 0.71 -12.34 -9.34
CA SER A 212 -0.27 -11.29 -9.67
C SER A 212 -0.56 -10.36 -8.48
N TYR A 213 -0.59 -10.88 -7.27
CA TYR A 213 -0.78 -10.09 -6.06
C TYR A 213 0.42 -9.18 -5.78
N GLN A 214 1.61 -9.76 -5.74
CA GLN A 214 2.88 -9.10 -5.45
C GLN A 214 3.14 -7.93 -6.39
N GLY A 215 2.95 -8.12 -7.71
CA GLY A 215 3.16 -7.08 -8.70
C GLY A 215 2.31 -5.83 -8.45
N ARG A 216 1.04 -6.02 -8.06
CA ARG A 216 0.13 -4.90 -7.75
C ARG A 216 0.31 -4.33 -6.35
N ALA A 217 0.61 -5.19 -5.38
CA ALA A 217 0.73 -4.77 -3.98
C ALA A 217 2.01 -3.95 -3.72
N ILE A 218 3.05 -4.15 -4.52
CA ILE A 218 4.32 -3.43 -4.39
C ILE A 218 4.27 -2.01 -4.97
N GLU A 219 3.43 -1.74 -5.96
CA GLU A 219 3.37 -0.45 -6.65
C GLU A 219 3.25 0.75 -5.69
N PRO A 220 2.28 0.79 -4.75
CA PRO A 220 2.17 1.92 -3.84
C PRO A 220 3.38 2.05 -2.90
N ILE A 221 4.03 0.94 -2.55
CA ILE A 221 5.25 0.96 -1.74
C ILE A 221 6.39 1.59 -2.54
N ILE A 222 6.57 1.20 -3.80
CA ILE A 222 7.61 1.78 -4.67
C ILE A 222 7.34 3.27 -4.90
N ARG A 223 6.10 3.66 -5.23
CA ARG A 223 5.73 5.08 -5.41
C ARG A 223 6.04 5.89 -4.15
N ARG A 224 5.64 5.41 -2.98
CA ARG A 224 5.93 6.07 -1.71
C ARG A 224 7.43 6.15 -1.41
N GLY A 225 8.18 5.09 -1.71
CA GLY A 225 9.64 5.10 -1.60
C GLY A 225 10.27 6.18 -2.48
N ILE A 226 9.86 6.26 -3.76
CA ILE A 226 10.36 7.31 -4.65
C ILE A 226 9.98 8.71 -4.12
N GLU A 227 8.75 8.92 -3.65
CA GLU A 227 8.33 10.19 -3.05
C GLU A 227 9.19 10.58 -1.83
N ASN A 228 9.56 9.61 -1.00
CA ASN A 228 10.45 9.87 0.13
C ASN A 228 11.84 10.35 -0.31
N LEU A 229 12.30 9.98 -1.51
CA LEU A 229 13.57 10.46 -2.08
C LEU A 229 13.47 11.89 -2.61
N LEU A 230 12.28 12.36 -2.98
CA LEU A 230 12.11 13.67 -3.59
C LEU A 230 12.29 14.83 -2.56
N PRO A 231 12.84 15.99 -2.99
CA PRO A 231 13.39 16.25 -4.31
C PRO A 231 14.77 15.61 -4.50
N ASP A 232 14.97 14.94 -5.63
CA ASP A 232 16.23 14.30 -6.00
C ASP A 232 16.49 14.53 -7.51
N ARG A 233 17.72 14.97 -7.87
CA ARG A 233 18.11 15.26 -9.26
C ARG A 233 17.99 14.07 -10.21
N ARG A 234 18.02 12.85 -9.69
CA ARG A 234 17.77 11.62 -10.47
C ARG A 234 16.37 11.64 -11.09
N PHE A 235 15.40 12.26 -10.42
CA PHE A 235 14.01 12.41 -10.86
C PHE A 235 13.70 13.80 -11.39
N ARG A 236 14.73 14.58 -11.80
CA ARG A 236 14.65 15.98 -12.24
C ARG A 236 14.04 16.89 -11.16
N GLU A 237 12.92 17.52 -11.48
CA GLU A 237 12.23 18.48 -10.61
C GLU A 237 10.96 17.90 -9.98
N ALA A 238 10.74 16.58 -10.10
CA ALA A 238 9.56 15.93 -9.57
C ALA A 238 9.45 16.10 -8.05
N LEU A 239 8.22 16.34 -7.60
CA LEU A 239 7.83 16.42 -6.18
C LEU A 239 6.72 15.41 -5.84
N PHE A 240 6.06 14.87 -6.86
CA PHE A 240 4.96 13.91 -6.73
C PHE A 240 5.18 12.74 -7.66
N VAL A 241 4.68 11.57 -7.24
CA VAL A 241 4.69 10.33 -8.01
C VAL A 241 3.30 9.73 -8.03
N GLY A 242 2.85 9.31 -9.20
CA GLY A 242 1.60 8.58 -9.39
C GLY A 242 1.76 7.49 -10.43
N GLY A 243 0.65 6.95 -10.89
CA GLY A 243 0.57 6.13 -12.09
C GLY A 243 -0.30 6.81 -13.13
N TYR A 244 -0.28 6.30 -14.34
CA TYR A 244 -1.16 6.75 -15.41
C TYR A 244 -1.96 5.59 -15.98
N TRP A 245 -3.23 5.80 -16.25
CA TRP A 245 -4.10 4.90 -17.00
C TRP A 245 -5.17 5.71 -17.73
N ASN A 246 -5.55 5.25 -18.90
CA ASN A 246 -6.66 5.81 -19.64
C ASN A 246 -7.99 5.14 -19.23
N ARG A 247 -9.11 5.60 -19.82
CA ARG A 247 -10.45 5.21 -19.40
C ARG A 247 -10.78 3.73 -19.59
N ASP A 248 -10.26 3.11 -20.62
CA ASP A 248 -10.47 1.69 -20.96
C ASP A 248 -9.33 0.79 -20.44
N SER A 249 -8.35 1.39 -19.76
CA SER A 249 -7.15 0.71 -19.23
C SER A 249 -6.34 0.00 -20.33
N SER A 250 -6.42 0.44 -21.58
CA SER A 250 -5.55 -0.03 -22.65
C SER A 250 -4.13 0.50 -22.54
N ILE A 251 -3.96 1.61 -21.80
CA ILE A 251 -2.66 2.20 -21.45
C ILE A 251 -2.58 2.29 -19.94
N GLU A 252 -1.54 1.67 -19.40
CA GLU A 252 -1.22 1.75 -17.97
C GLU A 252 0.30 1.93 -17.81
N VAL A 253 0.71 2.92 -17.01
CA VAL A 253 2.10 3.20 -16.69
C VAL A 253 2.24 3.32 -15.19
N ASP A 254 3.11 2.52 -14.61
CA ASP A 254 3.19 2.32 -13.16
C ASP A 254 3.69 3.56 -12.43
N LEU A 255 4.63 4.29 -13.06
CA LEU A 255 5.27 5.46 -12.47
C LEU A 255 5.17 6.64 -13.41
N VAL A 256 4.64 7.75 -12.92
CA VAL A 256 4.66 9.05 -13.59
C VAL A 256 4.96 10.10 -12.53
N GLY A 257 5.96 10.93 -12.75
CA GLY A 257 6.34 11.94 -11.78
C GLY A 257 6.55 13.31 -12.38
N GLY A 258 6.28 14.34 -11.57
CA GLY A 258 6.46 15.74 -11.92
C GLY A 258 6.23 16.67 -10.73
N ARG A 259 6.23 17.98 -10.98
CA ARG A 259 6.14 19.01 -9.93
C ARG A 259 4.78 19.12 -9.25
N GLU A 260 3.71 18.83 -9.97
CA GLU A 260 2.36 19.06 -9.50
C GLU A 260 1.53 17.80 -9.70
N ALA A 261 0.81 17.38 -8.66
CA ALA A 261 -0.13 16.27 -8.76
C ALA A 261 -1.35 16.68 -9.61
N ASN A 262 -1.84 15.75 -10.43
CA ASN A 262 -3.11 15.87 -11.17
C ASN A 262 -3.19 17.08 -12.15
N THR A 263 -2.07 17.56 -12.69
CA THR A 263 -2.07 18.61 -13.71
C THR A 263 -1.60 18.05 -15.06
N THR A 264 -1.97 18.73 -16.14
CA THR A 264 -1.40 18.49 -17.48
C THR A 264 -0.02 19.16 -17.66
N ALA A 265 0.64 19.47 -16.54
CA ALA A 265 1.96 20.06 -16.53
C ALA A 265 3.02 19.07 -17.03
N LYS A 266 4.23 19.58 -17.19
CA LYS A 266 5.38 18.78 -17.60
C LYS A 266 5.56 17.54 -16.73
N VAL A 267 5.73 16.39 -17.39
CA VAL A 267 6.13 15.14 -16.76
C VAL A 267 7.65 15.02 -16.78
N ASP A 268 8.25 14.86 -15.61
CA ASP A 268 9.70 14.77 -15.44
C ASP A 268 10.25 13.37 -15.69
N PHE A 269 9.48 12.34 -15.32
CA PHE A 269 9.80 10.94 -15.61
C PHE A 269 8.54 10.09 -15.77
N ILE A 270 8.68 8.99 -16.52
CA ILE A 270 7.76 7.86 -16.55
C ILE A 270 8.53 6.57 -16.26
N GLY A 271 7.86 5.55 -15.78
CA GLY A 271 8.56 4.30 -15.46
C GLY A 271 7.64 3.09 -15.37
N SER A 272 8.27 1.92 -15.42
CA SER A 272 7.60 0.63 -15.25
C SER A 272 8.23 -0.15 -14.09
N ILE A 273 7.38 -0.93 -13.40
CA ILE A 273 7.75 -1.77 -12.25
C ILE A 273 7.63 -3.23 -12.66
N LYS A 274 8.77 -3.94 -12.69
CA LYS A 274 8.83 -5.39 -12.95
C LYS A 274 9.26 -6.13 -11.67
N TRP A 275 8.24 -6.45 -10.86
CA TRP A 275 8.45 -7.05 -9.54
C TRP A 275 8.07 -8.53 -9.52
N HIS A 276 8.96 -9.35 -10.09
CA HIS A 276 8.83 -10.81 -10.14
C HIS A 276 10.19 -11.50 -10.16
N ASP A 277 10.22 -12.81 -9.85
CA ASP A 277 11.45 -13.59 -9.66
C ASP A 277 12.05 -14.19 -10.95
N LYS A 278 11.32 -14.15 -12.06
CA LYS A 278 11.65 -14.99 -13.22
C LYS A 278 12.50 -14.31 -14.28
N SER A 279 12.43 -13.00 -14.41
CA SER A 279 13.17 -12.25 -15.42
C SER A 279 13.54 -10.87 -14.92
N ALA A 280 14.70 -10.40 -15.36
CA ALA A 280 15.10 -9.01 -15.22
C ALA A 280 14.24 -8.13 -16.13
N PHE A 281 14.23 -6.82 -15.87
CA PHE A 281 13.68 -5.82 -16.78
C PHE A 281 14.39 -5.90 -18.12
N ASP A 282 13.67 -6.10 -19.21
CA ASP A 282 14.23 -6.42 -20.50
C ASP A 282 13.85 -5.44 -21.62
N ARG A 283 14.17 -5.81 -22.88
CA ARG A 283 13.89 -4.95 -24.04
C ARG A 283 12.40 -4.81 -24.33
N ASP A 284 11.61 -5.82 -24.06
CA ASP A 284 10.18 -5.79 -24.31
C ASP A 284 9.50 -4.85 -23.31
N ASP A 285 9.93 -4.86 -22.05
CA ASP A 285 9.50 -3.94 -21.00
C ASP A 285 9.81 -2.48 -21.36
N LEU A 286 11.04 -2.23 -21.86
CA LEU A 286 11.42 -0.90 -22.30
C LEU A 286 10.64 -0.46 -23.56
N ALA A 287 10.39 -1.37 -24.49
CA ALA A 287 9.62 -1.08 -25.69
C ALA A 287 8.15 -0.74 -25.35
N GLU A 288 7.54 -1.48 -24.42
CA GLU A 288 6.21 -1.17 -23.91
C GLU A 288 6.16 0.23 -23.25
N LEU A 289 7.11 0.54 -22.37
CA LEU A 289 7.20 1.85 -21.73
C LEU A 289 7.36 2.99 -22.77
N ASN A 290 8.20 2.78 -23.79
CA ASN A 290 8.38 3.76 -24.88
C ASN A 290 7.12 3.90 -25.76
N SER A 291 6.39 2.84 -26.04
CA SER A 291 5.18 2.91 -26.85
C SER A 291 4.08 3.75 -26.16
N ASN A 292 4.01 3.68 -24.82
CA ASN A 292 3.05 4.44 -24.03
C ASN A 292 3.43 5.91 -23.83
N ARG A 293 4.66 6.29 -24.19
CA ARG A 293 5.23 7.64 -23.93
C ARG A 293 4.42 8.77 -24.58
N SER A 294 3.99 8.57 -25.83
CA SER A 294 3.23 9.57 -26.60
C SER A 294 1.79 9.77 -26.10
N GLU A 295 1.27 8.82 -25.37
CA GLU A 295 -0.12 8.79 -24.90
C GLU A 295 -0.31 9.51 -23.55
N ILE A 296 0.79 9.80 -22.84
CA ILE A 296 0.72 10.42 -21.51
C ILE A 296 0.81 11.94 -21.65
N PRO A 297 -0.21 12.71 -21.24
CA PRO A 297 -0.17 14.16 -21.30
C PRO A 297 1.01 14.74 -20.51
N GLY A 298 1.71 15.71 -21.10
CA GLY A 298 2.84 16.38 -20.45
C GLY A 298 4.20 15.70 -20.64
N VAL A 299 4.24 14.51 -21.21
CA VAL A 299 5.49 13.84 -21.59
C VAL A 299 6.10 14.53 -22.82
N ASN A 300 7.41 14.66 -22.85
CA ASN A 300 8.18 15.28 -23.92
C ASN A 300 9.56 14.61 -24.11
N GLY A 301 10.40 15.15 -24.99
CA GLY A 301 11.73 14.61 -25.29
C GLY A 301 12.68 14.54 -24.07
N ASP A 302 12.45 15.41 -23.08
CA ASP A 302 13.27 15.48 -21.87
C ASP A 302 12.79 14.55 -20.75
N THR A 303 11.61 13.94 -20.86
CA THR A 303 11.06 13.04 -19.83
C THR A 303 11.94 11.81 -19.69
N ARG A 304 12.40 11.53 -18.48
CA ARG A 304 13.25 10.37 -18.17
C ARG A 304 12.49 9.07 -18.15
N LEU A 305 13.19 7.99 -18.51
CA LEU A 305 12.70 6.62 -18.41
C LEU A 305 13.29 5.96 -17.16
N VAL A 306 12.43 5.50 -16.26
CA VAL A 306 12.80 4.86 -15.00
C VAL A 306 12.34 3.42 -15.00
N GLY A 307 13.25 2.49 -14.72
CA GLY A 307 12.93 1.09 -14.48
C GLY A 307 13.03 0.76 -13.00
N VAL A 308 12.08 0.00 -12.47
CA VAL A 308 12.19 -0.61 -11.14
C VAL A 308 12.10 -2.11 -11.30
N SER A 309 13.11 -2.84 -10.83
CA SER A 309 13.15 -4.29 -10.98
C SER A 309 13.60 -4.99 -9.71
N ARG A 310 12.93 -6.11 -9.41
CA ARG A 310 13.32 -6.99 -8.31
C ARG A 310 14.59 -7.77 -8.61
N THR A 311 14.78 -8.17 -9.85
CA THR A 311 15.83 -9.11 -10.28
C THR A 311 16.94 -8.48 -11.11
N GLY A 312 16.89 -7.15 -11.31
CA GLY A 312 17.88 -6.39 -12.07
C GLY A 312 17.45 -6.10 -13.49
N PHE A 313 18.40 -5.70 -14.33
CA PHE A 313 18.17 -5.15 -15.67
C PHE A 313 19.00 -5.88 -16.71
N ASN A 314 18.39 -6.17 -17.86
CA ASN A 314 19.03 -6.78 -19.02
C ASN A 314 18.72 -5.96 -20.29
N VAL A 315 18.77 -4.65 -20.15
CA VAL A 315 18.51 -3.69 -21.23
C VAL A 315 19.32 -2.43 -21.01
N ALA A 316 19.71 -1.75 -22.08
CA ALA A 316 20.25 -0.40 -22.03
C ALA A 316 19.22 0.59 -22.56
N GLY A 317 19.22 1.83 -22.03
CA GLY A 317 18.34 2.90 -22.50
C GLY A 317 17.36 3.44 -21.47
N LEU A 318 17.37 2.91 -20.23
CA LEU A 318 16.78 3.59 -19.08
C LEU A 318 17.69 4.72 -18.61
N ASP A 319 17.09 5.83 -18.17
CA ASP A 319 17.82 6.94 -17.55
C ASP A 319 18.11 6.67 -16.07
N LEU A 320 17.30 5.82 -15.44
CA LEU A 320 17.46 5.44 -14.04
C LEU A 320 16.97 4.01 -13.83
N GLU A 321 17.80 3.22 -13.18
CA GLU A 321 17.52 1.84 -12.76
C GLU A 321 17.47 1.78 -11.24
N LEU A 322 16.40 1.21 -10.68
CA LEU A 322 16.21 1.06 -9.23
C LEU A 322 15.97 -0.41 -8.89
N GLY A 323 16.78 -0.94 -8.00
CA GLY A 323 16.64 -2.29 -7.43
C GLY A 323 15.87 -2.29 -6.11
N ALA A 324 15.76 -3.47 -5.51
CA ALA A 324 15.13 -3.64 -4.20
C ALA A 324 15.85 -2.83 -3.10
N ASP A 325 17.17 -2.76 -3.17
CA ASP A 325 17.99 -2.00 -2.21
C ASP A 325 17.69 -0.49 -2.29
N ASP A 326 17.53 0.06 -3.50
CA ASP A 326 17.19 1.48 -3.70
C ASP A 326 15.80 1.79 -3.13
N VAL A 327 14.84 0.88 -3.35
CA VAL A 327 13.49 1.02 -2.79
C VAL A 327 13.51 0.96 -1.27
N LEU A 328 14.26 0.03 -0.68
CA LEU A 328 14.36 -0.10 0.76
C LEU A 328 15.07 1.10 1.40
N GLU A 329 16.18 1.57 0.80
CA GLU A 329 16.94 2.73 1.27
C GLU A 329 16.09 4.00 1.30
N ALA A 330 15.13 4.13 0.39
CA ALA A 330 14.19 5.25 0.35
C ALA A 330 13.29 5.37 1.60
N TYR A 331 13.21 4.33 2.41
CA TYR A 331 12.47 4.30 3.67
C TYR A 331 13.34 4.53 4.91
N ARG A 332 14.66 4.68 4.75
CA ARG A 332 15.54 5.01 5.87
C ARG A 332 15.46 6.51 6.19
N PRO A 333 15.57 6.88 7.48
CA PRO A 333 15.61 8.29 7.86
C PRO A 333 16.75 9.01 7.13
N ARG A 334 16.44 10.14 6.53
CA ARG A 334 17.50 11.01 5.98
C ARG A 334 18.38 11.51 7.12
N ARG A 335 19.67 11.23 7.06
CA ARG A 335 20.67 11.72 8.01
C ARG A 335 20.92 13.21 7.83
#